data_c10bc27982e66467f337b9ea93404fcd
#
_entry.id   c10bc27982e66467f337b9ea93404fcd
#
_cell.length_a   1.000
_cell.length_b   1.000
_cell.length_c   1.000
_cell.angle_alpha   90.00
_cell.angle_beta   90.00
_cell.angle_gamma   90.00
#
_symmetry.space_group_name_H-M   'P 1'
#
loop_
_entity.id
_entity.type
_entity.pdbx_description
1 polymer ?
#
loop_
_entity_poly.entity_id
_entity_poly.type
_entity_poly.pdbx_seq_one_letter_code
_entity_poly.pdbx_strand_id
1 'polypeptide(L)'
;MIDPDKVRAYVRDRKDLNVLLNNKEQFDDDEIAMYDMDTREELVLLIPSLIAKKDKIHELIIINGVISKLMEAVAQQENRNQMTLGDDNVGQIDFSNKSDKYFNISQLYYDKMMRLAQNQAASSFYNDAWGDVNMGTGDYEFYMGGSE
;
A
#
# COMPACT_ATOMS: atom_id res chain seq x y z
N MET A 1 -9.73 -5.93 6.49
CA MET A 1 -8.73 -6.83 5.91
C MET A 1 -8.80 -6.65 4.42
N ILE A 2 -7.66 -6.55 3.76
CA ILE A 2 -7.59 -6.39 2.31
C ILE A 2 -7.90 -7.73 1.63
N ASP A 3 -8.44 -7.66 0.41
CA ASP A 3 -8.63 -8.83 -0.43
C ASP A 3 -7.27 -9.29 -1.01
N PRO A 4 -6.79 -10.52 -0.69
CA PRO A 4 -5.51 -11.02 -1.18
C PRO A 4 -5.42 -11.04 -2.71
N ASP A 5 -6.51 -11.35 -3.40
CA ASP A 5 -6.52 -11.39 -4.87
C ASP A 5 -6.26 -10.02 -5.51
N LYS A 6 -6.66 -8.93 -4.84
CA LYS A 6 -6.31 -7.59 -5.30
C LYS A 6 -4.81 -7.35 -5.21
N VAL A 7 -4.17 -7.73 -4.09
CA VAL A 7 -2.71 -7.59 -3.94
C VAL A 7 -2.00 -8.40 -5.01
N ARG A 8 -2.37 -9.68 -5.20
CA ARG A 8 -1.79 -10.55 -6.23
C ARG A 8 -1.95 -9.99 -7.63
N ALA A 9 -3.10 -9.37 -7.93
CA ALA A 9 -3.31 -8.72 -9.22
C ALA A 9 -2.28 -7.60 -9.50
N TYR A 10 -1.93 -6.81 -8.48
CA TYR A 10 -0.92 -5.74 -8.61
C TYR A 10 0.49 -6.28 -8.83
N VAL A 11 0.88 -7.35 -8.13
CA VAL A 11 2.21 -7.97 -8.27
C VAL A 11 2.27 -9.02 -9.37
N ARG A 12 1.15 -9.29 -10.06
CA ARG A 12 0.99 -10.32 -11.09
C ARG A 12 1.28 -11.75 -10.59
N ASP A 13 1.05 -11.99 -9.30
CA ASP A 13 1.17 -13.31 -8.69
C ASP A 13 -0.13 -14.10 -8.89
N ARG A 14 -0.34 -14.61 -10.08
CA ARG A 14 -1.51 -15.39 -10.47
C ARG A 14 -1.10 -16.78 -10.88
N LYS A 15 -1.90 -17.77 -10.51
CA LYS A 15 -1.65 -19.19 -10.83
C LYS A 15 -1.38 -19.44 -12.31
N ASP A 16 -2.12 -18.75 -13.18
CA ASP A 16 -2.01 -18.88 -14.64
C ASP A 16 -0.69 -18.27 -15.20
N LEU A 17 -0.03 -17.37 -14.46
CA LEU A 17 1.22 -16.75 -14.84
C LEU A 17 2.45 -17.44 -14.20
N ASN A 18 2.25 -18.20 -13.13
CA ASN A 18 3.31 -18.83 -12.33
C ASN A 18 3.68 -20.23 -12.81
N VAL A 19 3.95 -20.38 -14.10
CA VAL A 19 4.28 -21.69 -14.71
C VAL A 19 5.51 -22.34 -14.05
N LEU A 20 6.52 -21.54 -13.67
CA LEU A 20 7.74 -22.02 -13.00
C LEU A 20 7.48 -22.47 -11.56
N LEU A 21 6.41 -22.02 -10.94
CA LEU A 21 5.98 -22.41 -9.60
C LEU A 21 4.90 -23.52 -9.64
N ASN A 22 4.79 -24.25 -10.72
CA ASN A 22 3.77 -25.29 -10.92
C ASN A 22 2.34 -24.75 -10.73
N ASN A 23 2.08 -23.55 -11.22
CA ASN A 23 0.80 -22.84 -11.11
C ASN A 23 0.36 -22.60 -9.65
N LYS A 24 1.31 -22.38 -8.74
CA LYS A 24 1.05 -21.94 -7.36
C LYS A 24 1.26 -20.44 -7.23
N GLU A 25 0.55 -19.84 -6.31
CA GLU A 25 0.80 -18.47 -5.87
C GLU A 25 2.13 -18.41 -5.12
N GLN A 26 2.87 -17.31 -5.31
CA GLN A 26 4.12 -17.07 -4.61
C GLN A 26 3.86 -16.62 -3.16
N PHE A 27 2.81 -15.81 -2.96
CA PHE A 27 2.44 -15.25 -1.67
C PHE A 27 1.14 -15.87 -1.19
N ASP A 28 1.12 -16.43 0.00
CA ASP A 28 -0.08 -17.00 0.59
C ASP A 28 -0.99 -15.94 1.24
N ASP A 29 -2.22 -16.31 1.55
CA ASP A 29 -3.21 -15.40 2.13
C ASP A 29 -2.81 -14.94 3.52
N ASP A 30 -2.19 -15.82 4.32
CA ASP A 30 -1.79 -15.53 5.69
C ASP A 30 -0.64 -14.52 5.71
N GLU A 31 0.31 -14.63 4.77
CA GLU A 31 1.40 -13.67 4.61
C GLU A 31 0.86 -12.29 4.21
N ILE A 32 -0.06 -12.22 3.25
CA ILE A 32 -0.69 -10.97 2.84
C ILE A 32 -1.50 -10.36 3.99
N ALA A 33 -2.22 -11.18 4.76
CA ALA A 33 -2.98 -10.71 5.92
C ALA A 33 -2.08 -10.17 7.04
N MET A 34 -0.94 -10.82 7.29
CA MET A 34 0.06 -10.35 8.24
C MET A 34 0.58 -8.96 7.84
N TYR A 35 0.97 -8.78 6.59
CA TYR A 35 1.46 -7.48 6.11
C TYR A 35 0.36 -6.41 6.02
N ASP A 36 -0.92 -6.76 5.85
CA ASP A 36 -2.05 -5.81 5.99
C ASP A 36 -2.09 -5.24 7.42
N MET A 37 -2.00 -6.10 8.43
CA MET A 37 -1.99 -5.66 9.84
C MET A 37 -0.78 -4.80 10.15
N ASP A 38 0.41 -5.24 9.80
CA ASP A 38 1.66 -4.51 10.02
C ASP A 38 1.66 -3.14 9.34
N THR A 39 1.13 -3.06 8.11
CA THR A 39 1.02 -1.79 7.37
C THR A 39 0.11 -0.80 8.08
N ARG A 40 -1.04 -1.26 8.62
CA ARG A 40 -1.96 -0.40 9.36
C ARG A 40 -1.36 0.11 10.65
N GLU A 41 -0.63 -0.74 11.36
CA GLU A 41 0.05 -0.36 12.60
C GLU A 41 1.18 0.62 12.35
N GLU A 42 1.99 0.38 11.34
CA GLU A 42 3.06 1.29 10.92
C GLU A 42 2.52 2.67 10.53
N LEU A 43 1.45 2.72 9.72
CA LEU A 43 0.83 3.98 9.30
C LEU A 43 0.30 4.80 10.49
N VAL A 44 -0.29 4.14 11.48
CA VAL A 44 -0.78 4.80 12.70
C VAL A 44 0.38 5.34 13.55
N LEU A 45 1.51 4.65 13.60
CA LEU A 45 2.71 5.11 14.31
C LEU A 45 3.35 6.31 13.60
N LEU A 46 3.44 6.27 12.27
CA LEU A 46 4.08 7.32 11.47
C LEU A 46 3.19 8.55 11.28
N ILE A 47 1.87 8.35 11.25
CA ILE A 47 0.88 9.41 11.03
C ILE A 47 -0.20 9.30 12.12
N PRO A 48 0.06 9.86 13.33
CA PRO A 48 -0.85 9.72 14.48
C PRO A 48 -2.28 10.21 14.23
N SER A 49 -2.49 11.12 13.29
CA SER A 49 -3.84 11.59 12.91
C SER A 49 -4.72 10.49 12.28
N LEU A 50 -4.12 9.38 11.85
CA LEU A 50 -4.85 8.21 11.33
C LEU A 50 -5.31 7.23 12.42
N ILE A 51 -4.91 7.42 13.70
CA ILE A 51 -5.27 6.51 14.82
C ILE A 51 -6.78 6.32 14.90
N ALA A 52 -7.54 7.41 14.93
CA ALA A 52 -9.00 7.37 15.01
C ALA A 52 -9.69 6.80 13.77
N LYS A 53 -8.95 6.64 12.68
CA LYS A 53 -9.44 6.21 11.36
C LYS A 53 -8.72 4.96 10.85
N LYS A 54 -8.07 4.18 11.73
CA LYS A 54 -7.30 2.98 11.36
C LYS A 54 -8.07 2.04 10.43
N ASP A 55 -9.35 1.82 10.71
CA ASP A 55 -10.23 0.96 9.90
C ASP A 55 -10.74 1.62 8.61
N LYS A 56 -10.58 2.95 8.49
CA LYS A 56 -11.01 3.75 7.34
C LYS A 56 -9.86 4.19 6.45
N ILE A 57 -8.66 3.66 6.67
CA ILE A 57 -7.53 3.91 5.77
C ILE A 57 -7.89 3.36 4.40
N HIS A 58 -7.72 4.19 3.38
CA HIS A 58 -8.09 3.84 2.02
C HIS A 58 -7.35 2.58 1.55
N GLU A 59 -8.07 1.65 0.97
CA GLU A 59 -7.56 0.34 0.55
C GLU A 59 -6.28 0.43 -0.30
N LEU A 60 -6.21 1.40 -1.22
CA LEU A 60 -5.04 1.60 -2.07
C LEU A 60 -3.77 1.93 -1.28
N ILE A 61 -3.88 2.63 -0.14
CA ILE A 61 -2.74 2.91 0.74
C ILE A 61 -2.20 1.60 1.31
N ILE A 62 -3.10 0.76 1.81
CA ILE A 62 -2.75 -0.54 2.39
C ILE A 62 -2.16 -1.46 1.31
N ILE A 63 -2.75 -1.53 0.12
CA ILE A 63 -2.20 -2.32 -0.99
C ILE A 63 -0.74 -1.94 -1.26
N ASN A 64 -0.43 -0.64 -1.36
CA ASN A 64 0.94 -0.20 -1.62
C ASN A 64 1.89 -0.61 -0.48
N GLY A 65 1.46 -0.52 0.77
CA GLY A 65 2.27 -0.94 1.92
C GLY A 65 2.53 -2.44 1.95
N VAL A 66 1.49 -3.25 1.70
CA VAL A 66 1.62 -4.71 1.61
C VAL A 66 2.59 -5.09 0.49
N ILE A 67 2.45 -4.51 -0.70
CA ILE A 67 3.36 -4.78 -1.83
C ILE A 67 4.80 -4.39 -1.46
N SER A 68 5.00 -3.26 -0.79
CA SER A 68 6.33 -2.86 -0.33
C SER A 68 6.97 -3.94 0.54
N LYS A 69 6.25 -4.45 1.54
CA LYS A 69 6.74 -5.49 2.45
C LYS A 69 6.99 -6.83 1.75
N LEU A 70 6.10 -7.23 0.84
CA LEU A 70 6.29 -8.44 0.02
C LEU A 70 7.56 -8.34 -0.85
N MET A 71 7.80 -7.20 -1.50
CA MET A 71 8.98 -7.00 -2.33
C MET A 71 10.26 -6.94 -1.49
N GLU A 72 10.22 -6.39 -0.29
CA GLU A 72 11.34 -6.42 0.65
C GLU A 72 11.66 -7.85 1.09
N ALA A 73 10.66 -8.65 1.43
CA ALA A 73 10.84 -10.06 1.79
C ALA A 73 11.48 -10.86 0.63
N VAL A 74 11.04 -10.64 -0.61
CA VAL A 74 11.65 -11.25 -1.80
C VAL A 74 13.10 -10.80 -1.97
N ALA A 75 13.40 -9.51 -1.79
CA ALA A 75 14.78 -8.99 -1.86
C ALA A 75 15.70 -9.67 -0.84
N GLN A 76 15.22 -9.83 0.39
CA GLN A 76 15.97 -10.53 1.46
C GLN A 76 16.17 -12.01 1.14
N GLN A 77 15.17 -12.68 0.56
CA GLN A 77 15.27 -14.07 0.15
C GLN A 77 16.30 -14.24 -0.99
N GLU A 78 16.27 -13.38 -1.99
CA GLU A 78 17.25 -13.40 -3.09
C GLU A 78 18.66 -13.15 -2.58
N ASN A 79 18.86 -12.22 -1.63
CA ASN A 79 20.16 -12.02 -0.99
C ASN A 79 20.68 -13.28 -0.29
N ARG A 80 19.83 -13.99 0.44
CA ARG A 80 20.22 -15.25 1.10
C ARG A 80 20.58 -16.32 0.09
N ASN A 81 19.82 -16.44 -0.99
CA ASN A 81 20.09 -17.39 -2.05
C ASN A 81 21.43 -17.12 -2.75
N GLN A 82 21.80 -15.85 -2.96
CA GLN A 82 23.08 -15.44 -3.53
C GLN A 82 24.26 -15.84 -2.63
N MET A 83 24.16 -15.65 -1.33
CA MET A 83 25.20 -16.04 -0.37
C MET A 83 25.45 -17.55 -0.36
N THR A 84 24.42 -18.37 -0.58
CA THR A 84 24.52 -19.84 -0.56
C THR A 84 25.15 -20.39 -1.84
N LEU A 85 24.99 -19.71 -2.97
CA LEU A 85 25.56 -20.13 -4.26
C LEU A 85 26.99 -19.65 -4.49
N GLY A 86 27.48 -18.69 -3.71
CA GLY A 86 28.82 -18.13 -3.81
C GLY A 86 29.94 -19.05 -3.27
N ASP A 87 29.60 -20.13 -2.58
CA ASP A 87 30.55 -21.04 -1.94
C ASP A 87 31.00 -22.19 -2.85
N ASP A 88 30.31 -22.44 -3.95
CA ASP A 88 30.71 -23.41 -4.97
C ASP A 88 31.23 -22.70 -6.22
N ASN A 89 32.44 -22.95 -6.56
CA ASN A 89 33.27 -22.46 -7.69
C ASN A 89 32.65 -22.67 -9.11
N VAL A 90 31.34 -22.56 -9.23
CA VAL A 90 30.59 -22.70 -10.48
C VAL A 90 30.19 -21.31 -10.98
N GLY A 91 30.92 -20.86 -11.98
CA GLY A 91 30.70 -19.70 -12.84
C GLY A 91 29.82 -18.58 -12.29
N GLN A 92 30.39 -17.40 -12.06
CA GLN A 92 29.70 -16.18 -11.69
C GLN A 92 28.51 -15.92 -12.63
N ILE A 93 27.33 -16.43 -12.27
CA ILE A 93 26.07 -15.90 -12.77
C ILE A 93 25.85 -14.63 -11.94
N ASP A 94 25.85 -13.50 -12.60
CA ASP A 94 25.66 -12.19 -11.98
C ASP A 94 24.24 -12.07 -11.41
N PHE A 95 24.06 -12.56 -10.18
CA PHE A 95 22.81 -12.46 -9.42
C PHE A 95 22.69 -11.12 -8.67
N SER A 96 23.76 -10.30 -8.66
CA SER A 96 23.84 -9.07 -7.85
C SER A 96 22.75 -8.04 -8.11
N ASN A 97 22.03 -8.19 -9.22
CA ASN A 97 21.08 -7.19 -9.70
C ASN A 97 19.60 -7.49 -9.37
N LYS A 98 19.27 -8.69 -8.83
CA LYS A 98 17.85 -9.04 -8.57
C LYS A 98 17.37 -8.49 -7.25
N SER A 99 18.13 -8.68 -6.19
CA SER A 99 17.79 -8.18 -4.86
C SER A 99 17.63 -6.66 -4.86
N ASP A 100 18.56 -5.93 -5.50
CA ASP A 100 18.48 -4.47 -5.61
C ASP A 100 17.23 -4.01 -6.37
N LYS A 101 16.82 -4.75 -7.41
CA LYS A 101 15.59 -4.45 -8.14
C LYS A 101 14.34 -4.58 -7.26
N TYR A 102 14.24 -5.67 -6.50
CA TYR A 102 13.11 -5.86 -5.60
C TYR A 102 13.11 -4.84 -4.47
N PHE A 103 14.27 -4.50 -3.93
CA PHE A 103 14.40 -3.45 -2.94
C PHE A 103 13.97 -2.08 -3.48
N ASN A 104 14.39 -1.71 -4.69
CA ASN A 104 13.96 -0.46 -5.33
C ASN A 104 12.44 -0.44 -5.58
N ILE A 105 11.85 -1.57 -5.96
CA ILE A 105 10.39 -1.68 -6.11
C ILE A 105 9.70 -1.50 -4.76
N SER A 106 10.23 -2.13 -3.70
CA SER A 106 9.73 -1.97 -2.33
C SER A 106 9.70 -0.48 -1.93
N GLN A 107 10.82 0.24 -2.11
CA GLN A 107 10.90 1.67 -1.80
C GLN A 107 9.90 2.50 -2.60
N LEU A 108 9.73 2.22 -3.89
CA LEU A 108 8.75 2.92 -4.72
C LEU A 108 7.32 2.79 -4.17
N TYR A 109 6.93 1.58 -3.74
CA TYR A 109 5.61 1.34 -3.18
C TYR A 109 5.47 1.93 -1.78
N TYR A 110 6.53 1.92 -0.97
CA TYR A 110 6.57 2.60 0.32
C TYR A 110 6.35 4.11 0.19
N ASP A 111 7.07 4.76 -0.71
CA ASP A 111 6.91 6.20 -0.97
C ASP A 111 5.50 6.55 -1.47
N LYS A 112 4.93 5.69 -2.31
CA LYS A 112 3.53 5.81 -2.74
C LYS A 112 2.56 5.71 -1.56
N MET A 113 2.73 4.71 -0.71
CA MET A 113 1.93 4.51 0.50
C MET A 113 1.98 5.77 1.38
N MET A 114 3.17 6.24 1.71
CA MET A 114 3.38 7.39 2.58
C MET A 114 2.75 8.67 2.02
N ARG A 115 2.95 8.94 0.73
CA ARG A 115 2.36 10.12 0.08
C ARG A 115 0.83 10.08 0.10
N LEU A 116 0.22 8.93 -0.18
CA LEU A 116 -1.23 8.78 -0.16
C LEU A 116 -1.79 8.89 1.26
N ALA A 117 -1.10 8.32 2.25
CA ALA A 117 -1.49 8.38 3.65
C ALA A 117 -1.43 9.82 4.20
N GLN A 118 -0.37 10.55 3.88
CA GLN A 118 -0.25 11.97 4.22
C GLN A 118 -1.37 12.81 3.59
N ASN A 119 -1.71 12.55 2.33
CA ASN A 119 -2.82 13.23 1.66
C ASN A 119 -4.16 12.91 2.32
N GLN A 120 -4.39 11.65 2.70
CA GLN A 120 -5.61 11.28 3.43
C GLN A 120 -5.67 11.96 4.80
N ALA A 121 -4.56 12.01 5.53
CA ALA A 121 -4.46 12.69 6.81
C ALA A 121 -4.75 14.19 6.67
N ALA A 122 -4.17 14.85 5.69
CA ALA A 122 -4.38 16.27 5.41
C ALA A 122 -5.84 16.57 5.04
N SER A 123 -6.43 15.79 4.14
CA SER A 123 -7.83 15.97 3.72
C SER A 123 -8.80 15.81 4.89
N SER A 124 -8.52 14.89 5.80
CA SER A 124 -9.35 14.71 6.99
C SER A 124 -9.24 15.88 7.97
N PHE A 125 -8.06 16.49 8.08
CA PHE A 125 -7.87 17.68 8.92
C PHE A 125 -8.66 18.87 8.39
N TYR A 126 -8.68 19.09 7.08
CA TYR A 126 -9.49 20.16 6.47
C TYR A 126 -10.97 19.94 6.70
N ASN A 127 -11.49 18.73 6.54
CA ASN A 127 -12.89 18.43 6.76
C ASN A 127 -13.30 18.60 8.23
N ASP A 128 -12.43 18.21 9.18
CA ASP A 128 -12.70 18.36 10.61
C ASP A 128 -12.57 19.84 11.07
N ALA A 129 -11.67 20.63 10.45
CA ALA A 129 -11.42 22.02 10.80
C ALA A 129 -12.49 23.00 10.25
N TRP A 130 -13.08 22.70 9.10
CA TRP A 130 -14.07 23.58 8.45
C TRP A 130 -15.51 23.18 8.75
N GLY A 131 -15.73 22.08 9.49
CA GLY A 131 -17.05 21.50 9.70
C GLY A 131 -17.72 21.11 8.38
N ASP A 132 -18.79 20.37 8.49
CA ASP A 132 -19.70 20.17 7.37
C ASP A 132 -20.33 21.52 7.07
N VAL A 133 -19.77 22.30 6.15
CA VAL A 133 -20.45 23.45 5.59
C VAL A 133 -21.57 22.86 4.76
N ASN A 134 -22.62 22.48 5.49
CA ASN A 134 -23.91 22.20 4.90
C ASN A 134 -24.30 23.51 4.24
N MET A 135 -23.97 23.68 2.97
CA MET A 135 -24.62 24.68 2.13
C MET A 135 -26.08 24.23 2.03
N GLY A 136 -26.80 24.49 3.13
CA GLY A 136 -28.22 24.43 3.08
C GLY A 136 -28.64 25.27 1.87
N THR A 137 -29.36 24.65 1.00
CA THR A 137 -30.16 25.36 0.01
C THR A 137 -31.09 26.28 0.82
N GLY A 138 -30.52 27.39 1.28
CA GLY A 138 -31.31 28.47 1.87
C GLY A 138 -32.14 29.02 0.72
N ASP A 139 -33.43 28.78 0.80
CA ASP A 139 -34.41 29.47 -0.01
C ASP A 139 -34.19 30.97 0.19
N TYR A 140 -33.49 31.57 -0.78
CA TYR A 140 -33.48 33.03 -0.91
C TYR A 140 -34.85 33.45 -1.41
N GLU A 141 -35.83 33.60 -0.48
CA GLU A 141 -37.01 34.38 -0.74
C GLU A 141 -36.57 35.84 -0.99
N PHE A 142 -36.51 36.17 -2.25
CA PHE A 142 -36.28 37.53 -2.72
C PHE A 142 -37.55 38.34 -2.36
N TYR A 143 -37.53 39.00 -1.23
CA TYR A 143 -38.56 39.99 -0.89
C TYR A 143 -38.40 41.18 -1.85
N MET A 144 -39.14 41.15 -2.93
CA MET A 144 -39.42 42.36 -3.72
C MET A 144 -40.41 43.20 -2.96
N GLY A 145 -39.89 44.09 -2.12
CA GLY A 145 -40.72 45.12 -1.51
C GLY A 145 -41.26 46.04 -2.61
N GLY A 146 -42.56 45.93 -2.88
CA GLY A 146 -43.31 46.90 -3.67
C GLY A 146 -43.39 48.22 -2.91
N SER A 147 -42.95 49.27 -3.54
CA SER A 147 -43.23 50.65 -3.15
C SER A 147 -44.51 51.11 -3.85
N GLU A 148 -45.48 51.48 -3.04
CA GLU A 148 -46.52 52.45 -3.46
C GLU A 148 -46.00 53.88 -3.28
#